data_ae59e535e52fec498ec0620daad83582
#
_entry.id   ae59e535e52fec498ec0620daad83582
#
_cell.length_a   1.000
_cell.length_b   1.000
_cell.length_c   1.000
_cell.angle_alpha   90.00
_cell.angle_beta   90.00
_cell.angle_gamma   90.00
#
_symmetry.space_group_name_H-M   'P 1'
#
loop_
_entity.id
_entity.type
_entity.pdbx_description
1 polymer ?
#
loop_
_entity_poly.entity_id
_entity_poly.type
_entity_poly.pdbx_seq_one_letter_code
_entity_poly.pdbx_strand_id
1 'polypeptide(L)'
;YHEGWDEEFQSYILDEQRLLDGIEEDMDAGGVVLDYHGADLFPEKWFDLVLVLRANNTVLYGRLAERGYGQKKITENVECEIMQVIFDEARETFPSEIVHEVQSETVEDMESNVERVKRWLNAWRTANPGR
;
A
#
# COMPACT_ATOMS: atom_id res chain seq x y z
N TYR A 1 8.21 1.33 -16.18
CA TYR A 1 8.34 2.62 -15.48
C TYR A 1 9.50 2.62 -14.48
N HIS A 2 10.73 2.40 -14.99
CA HIS A 2 11.91 2.44 -14.14
C HIS A 2 13.08 3.10 -14.87
N GLU A 3 13.99 3.69 -14.09
CA GLU A 3 15.16 4.41 -14.60
C GLU A 3 16.43 3.58 -14.58
N GLY A 4 16.47 2.47 -13.86
CA GLY A 4 17.64 1.60 -13.76
C GLY A 4 17.48 0.57 -12.68
N TRP A 5 18.56 -0.16 -12.43
CA TRP A 5 18.61 -1.20 -11.40
C TRP A 5 19.35 -0.70 -10.17
N ASP A 6 18.75 -0.85 -9.01
CA ASP A 6 19.39 -0.57 -7.73
C ASP A 6 19.85 -1.89 -7.09
N GLU A 7 21.14 -2.18 -7.16
CA GLU A 7 21.70 -3.42 -6.62
C GLU A 7 21.58 -3.52 -5.11
N GLU A 8 21.63 -2.39 -4.40
CA GLU A 8 21.53 -2.36 -2.94
C GLU A 8 20.17 -2.88 -2.48
N PHE A 9 19.10 -2.50 -3.16
CA PHE A 9 17.73 -2.92 -2.84
C PHE A 9 17.24 -4.08 -3.69
N GLN A 10 18.06 -4.57 -4.62
CA GLN A 10 17.70 -5.66 -5.53
C GLN A 10 16.40 -5.36 -6.28
N SER A 11 16.27 -4.12 -6.77
CA SER A 11 15.08 -3.64 -7.48
C SER A 11 15.44 -2.58 -8.50
N TYR A 12 14.53 -2.35 -9.46
CA TYR A 12 14.68 -1.26 -10.41
C TYR A 12 14.31 0.07 -9.75
N ILE A 13 15.01 1.13 -10.15
CA ILE A 13 14.68 2.49 -9.74
C ILE A 13 13.43 2.91 -10.48
N LEU A 14 12.37 3.25 -9.75
CA LEU A 14 11.08 3.62 -10.31
C LEU A 14 11.09 5.03 -10.90
N ASP A 15 10.62 5.17 -12.14
CA ASP A 15 10.31 6.49 -12.70
C ASP A 15 8.88 6.86 -12.28
N GLU A 16 8.81 7.60 -11.17
CA GLU A 16 7.53 7.93 -10.52
C GLU A 16 6.61 8.75 -11.42
N GLN A 17 7.16 9.70 -12.17
CA GLN A 17 6.32 10.54 -13.04
C GLN A 17 5.69 9.74 -14.17
N ARG A 18 6.44 8.83 -14.78
CA ARG A 18 5.90 7.94 -15.82
C ARG A 18 4.82 7.02 -15.27
N LEU A 19 5.01 6.52 -14.05
CA LEU A 19 4.01 5.69 -13.39
C LEU A 19 2.71 6.46 -13.18
N LEU A 20 2.80 7.67 -12.63
CA LEU A 20 1.64 8.52 -12.39
C LEU A 20 0.91 8.86 -13.70
N ASP A 21 1.65 9.24 -14.73
CA ASP A 21 1.07 9.57 -16.04
C ASP A 21 0.38 8.35 -16.66
N GLY A 22 0.95 7.16 -16.47
CA GLY A 22 0.41 5.92 -17.04
C GLY A 22 -0.88 5.43 -16.41
N ILE A 23 -1.16 5.81 -15.16
CA ILE A 23 -2.36 5.36 -14.44
C ILE A 23 -3.39 6.47 -14.18
N GLU A 24 -3.07 7.72 -14.47
CA GLU A 24 -3.94 8.86 -14.19
C GLU A 24 -5.35 8.69 -14.77
N GLU A 25 -5.43 8.26 -16.01
CA GLU A 25 -6.72 8.05 -16.70
C GLU A 25 -7.58 7.00 -15.99
N ASP A 26 -6.95 5.90 -15.57
CA ASP A 26 -7.64 4.84 -14.82
C ASP A 26 -8.15 5.35 -13.47
N MET A 27 -7.35 6.17 -12.80
CA MET A 27 -7.73 6.74 -11.50
C MET A 27 -8.88 7.74 -11.65
N ASP A 28 -8.88 8.54 -12.70
CA ASP A 28 -9.97 9.49 -12.99
C ASP A 28 -11.29 8.77 -13.27
N ALA A 29 -11.23 7.61 -13.91
CA ALA A 29 -12.42 6.80 -14.18
C ALA A 29 -13.03 6.20 -12.90
N GLY A 30 -12.24 5.99 -11.88
CA GLY A 30 -12.67 5.40 -10.61
C GLY A 30 -12.82 3.88 -10.65
N GLY A 31 -13.24 3.30 -9.53
CA GLY A 31 -13.42 1.85 -9.41
C GLY A 31 -12.12 1.07 -9.38
N VAL A 32 -11.04 1.68 -8.93
CA VAL A 32 -9.69 1.10 -8.95
C VAL A 32 -9.23 0.73 -7.54
N VAL A 33 -8.59 -0.43 -7.43
CA VAL A 33 -7.82 -0.84 -6.25
C VAL A 33 -6.36 -0.80 -6.64
N LEU A 34 -5.56 -0.03 -5.90
CA LEU A 34 -4.13 0.15 -6.17
C LEU A 34 -3.30 -0.45 -5.04
N ASP A 35 -2.33 -1.27 -5.40
CA ASP A 35 -1.38 -1.86 -4.47
C ASP A 35 0.01 -1.28 -4.72
N TYR A 36 0.64 -0.75 -3.68
CA TYR A 36 1.96 -0.15 -3.78
C TYR A 36 2.72 -0.25 -2.45
N HIS A 37 4.04 -0.17 -2.52
CA HIS A 37 4.92 -0.34 -1.37
C HIS A 37 5.22 0.94 -0.58
N GLY A 38 4.65 2.06 -0.96
CA GLY A 38 4.79 3.35 -0.29
C GLY A 38 3.47 4.11 -0.28
N ALA A 39 3.40 5.22 0.43
CA ALA A 39 2.15 5.95 0.59
C ALA A 39 2.19 7.40 0.14
N ASP A 40 3.36 7.95 -0.15
CA ASP A 40 3.55 9.37 -0.44
C ASP A 40 3.68 9.72 -1.91
N LEU A 41 3.61 8.73 -2.81
CA LEU A 41 3.77 8.94 -4.25
C LEU A 41 2.54 9.57 -4.92
N PHE A 42 1.34 9.15 -4.52
CA PHE A 42 0.11 9.44 -5.26
C PHE A 42 -0.59 10.71 -4.77
N PRO A 43 -1.29 11.44 -5.68
CA PRO A 43 -2.10 12.59 -5.28
C PRO A 43 -3.14 12.23 -4.22
N GLU A 44 -3.30 13.10 -3.23
CA GLU A 44 -4.21 12.91 -2.09
C GLU A 44 -5.64 12.61 -2.53
N LYS A 45 -6.13 13.30 -3.54
CA LYS A 45 -7.52 13.21 -3.99
C LYS A 45 -7.86 11.98 -4.84
N TRP A 46 -6.88 11.14 -5.13
CA TRP A 46 -7.12 9.93 -5.93
C TRP A 46 -7.84 8.83 -5.15
N PHE A 47 -7.86 8.88 -3.83
CA PHE A 47 -8.34 7.78 -3.01
C PHE A 47 -9.47 8.20 -2.06
N ASP A 48 -10.42 7.29 -1.88
CA ASP A 48 -11.51 7.39 -0.90
C ASP A 48 -11.24 6.53 0.33
N LEU A 49 -10.31 5.58 0.22
CA LEU A 49 -9.90 4.70 1.31
C LEU A 49 -8.45 4.28 1.12
N VAL A 50 -7.68 4.36 2.18
CA VAL A 50 -6.28 3.90 2.21
C VAL A 50 -6.10 2.91 3.34
N LEU A 51 -5.65 1.70 3.01
CA LEU A 51 -5.36 0.65 3.99
C LEU A 51 -3.86 0.44 4.08
N VAL A 52 -3.32 0.52 5.28
CA VAL A 52 -1.91 0.21 5.54
C VAL A 52 -1.84 -1.16 6.20
N LEU A 53 -1.29 -2.12 5.47
CA LEU A 53 -1.17 -3.49 5.93
C LEU A 53 0.01 -3.61 6.91
N ARG A 54 -0.26 -4.14 8.10
CA ARG A 54 0.75 -4.33 9.13
C ARG A 54 0.93 -5.81 9.46
N ALA A 55 2.17 -6.21 9.73
CA ALA A 55 2.49 -7.57 10.15
C ALA A 55 3.58 -7.52 11.22
N ASN A 56 3.62 -8.50 12.14
CA ASN A 56 4.70 -8.56 13.11
C ASN A 56 6.02 -8.91 12.42
N ASN A 57 7.13 -8.61 13.07
CA ASN A 57 8.47 -8.75 12.50
C ASN A 57 8.81 -10.18 12.09
N THR A 58 8.38 -11.16 12.87
CA THR A 58 8.66 -12.57 12.59
C THR A 58 7.95 -13.03 11.32
N VAL A 59 6.67 -12.68 11.17
CA VAL A 59 5.89 -13.00 9.96
C VAL A 59 6.47 -12.31 8.75
N LEU A 60 6.77 -11.03 8.85
CA LEU A 60 7.34 -10.25 7.74
C LEU A 60 8.70 -10.79 7.31
N TYR A 61 9.58 -11.09 8.27
CA TYR A 61 10.89 -11.66 7.98
C TYR A 61 10.75 -12.98 7.20
N GLY A 62 9.88 -13.88 7.66
CA GLY A 62 9.64 -15.16 7.00
C GLY A 62 9.15 -15.00 5.56
N ARG A 63 8.21 -14.08 5.34
CA ARG A 63 7.68 -13.81 3.98
C ARG A 63 8.76 -13.28 3.05
N LEU A 64 9.59 -12.37 3.51
CA LEU A 64 10.68 -11.80 2.70
C LEU A 64 11.76 -12.85 2.41
N ALA A 65 12.08 -13.70 3.37
CA ALA A 65 13.03 -14.80 3.17
C ALA A 65 12.51 -15.80 2.13
N GLU A 66 11.23 -16.15 2.16
CA GLU A 66 10.61 -17.04 1.18
C GLU A 66 10.63 -16.47 -0.22
N ARG A 67 10.58 -15.16 -0.37
CA ARG A 67 10.70 -14.50 -1.67
C ARG A 67 12.13 -14.49 -2.21
N GLY A 68 13.10 -14.93 -1.43
CA GLY A 68 14.49 -15.00 -1.83
C GLY A 68 15.23 -13.67 -1.79
N TYR A 69 14.76 -12.70 -1.04
CA TYR A 69 15.43 -11.42 -0.89
C TYR A 69 16.72 -11.56 -0.07
N GLY A 70 17.74 -10.76 -0.42
CA GLY A 70 18.98 -10.70 0.34
C GLY A 70 18.78 -10.13 1.74
N GLN A 71 19.70 -10.47 2.66
CA GLN A 71 19.59 -10.07 4.06
C GLN A 71 19.46 -8.56 4.27
N LYS A 72 20.17 -7.75 3.49
CA LYS A 72 20.09 -6.29 3.58
C LYS A 72 18.69 -5.78 3.28
N LYS A 73 18.09 -6.29 2.20
CA LYS A 73 16.73 -5.90 1.82
C LYS A 73 15.71 -6.33 2.87
N ILE A 74 15.85 -7.52 3.42
CA ILE A 74 14.99 -8.03 4.50
C ILE A 74 15.08 -7.11 5.73
N THR A 75 16.30 -6.81 6.17
CA THR A 75 16.54 -5.96 7.34
C THR A 75 15.92 -4.58 7.18
N GLU A 76 16.11 -3.95 6.04
CA GLU A 76 15.56 -2.61 5.78
C GLU A 76 14.04 -2.60 5.74
N ASN A 77 13.41 -3.60 5.13
CA ASN A 77 11.96 -3.71 5.10
C ASN A 77 11.37 -3.95 6.49
N VAL A 78 12.01 -4.80 7.30
CA VAL A 78 11.58 -5.05 8.68
C VAL A 78 11.74 -3.79 9.53
N GLU A 79 12.82 -3.04 9.36
CA GLU A 79 13.01 -1.76 10.06
C GLU A 79 11.92 -0.75 9.68
N CYS A 80 11.56 -0.65 8.40
CA CYS A 80 10.45 0.21 7.96
C CYS A 80 9.14 -0.15 8.66
N GLU A 81 8.87 -1.44 8.83
CA GLU A 81 7.68 -1.90 9.55
C GLU A 81 7.71 -1.52 11.03
N ILE A 82 8.85 -1.73 11.71
CA ILE A 82 9.03 -1.36 13.11
C ILE A 82 8.84 0.14 13.31
N MET A 83 9.41 0.95 12.44
CA MET A 83 9.34 2.41 12.51
C MET A 83 8.02 2.98 12.00
N GLN A 84 7.11 2.13 11.51
CA GLN A 84 5.80 2.53 10.99
C GLN A 84 5.91 3.54 9.84
N VAL A 85 6.95 3.43 9.02
CA VAL A 85 7.25 4.41 7.96
C VAL A 85 6.07 4.60 7.00
N ILE A 86 5.51 3.50 6.49
CA ILE A 86 4.41 3.57 5.52
C ILE A 86 3.15 4.16 6.13
N PHE A 87 2.84 3.78 7.37
CA PHE A 87 1.67 4.30 8.06
C PHE A 87 1.79 5.81 8.32
N ASP A 88 2.96 6.26 8.75
CA ASP A 88 3.21 7.68 8.98
C ASP A 88 3.16 8.48 7.66
N GLU A 89 3.73 7.95 6.59
CA GLU A 89 3.63 8.54 5.25
C GLU A 89 2.17 8.70 4.81
N ALA A 90 1.35 7.66 5.02
CA ALA A 90 -0.06 7.69 4.66
C ALA A 90 -0.81 8.75 5.45
N ARG A 91 -0.55 8.87 6.75
CA ARG A 91 -1.20 9.85 7.62
C ARG A 91 -0.79 11.29 7.29
N GLU A 92 0.41 11.50 6.79
CA GLU A 92 0.88 12.82 6.36
C GLU A 92 0.35 13.21 4.98
N THR A 93 0.17 12.22 4.09
CA THR A 93 -0.22 12.44 2.70
C THR A 93 -1.73 12.53 2.52
N PHE A 94 -2.50 11.73 3.24
CA PHE A 94 -3.96 11.61 3.07
C PHE A 94 -4.72 12.08 4.30
N PRO A 95 -6.02 12.48 4.14
CA PRO A 95 -6.84 12.78 5.29
C PRO A 95 -6.92 11.60 6.26
N SER A 96 -6.76 11.86 7.55
CA SER A 96 -6.72 10.80 8.57
C SER A 96 -8.00 9.95 8.62
N GLU A 97 -9.12 10.52 8.19
CA GLU A 97 -10.42 9.84 8.16
C GLU A 97 -10.46 8.66 7.20
N ILE A 98 -9.64 8.66 6.15
CA ILE A 98 -9.62 7.59 5.15
C ILE A 98 -8.47 6.62 5.33
N VAL A 99 -7.51 6.91 6.23
CA VAL A 99 -6.34 6.05 6.46
C VAL A 99 -6.61 5.11 7.62
N HIS A 100 -6.52 3.81 7.36
CA HIS A 100 -6.73 2.75 8.35
C HIS A 100 -5.59 1.76 8.37
N GLU A 101 -5.15 1.42 9.58
CA GLU A 101 -4.15 0.37 9.80
C GLU A 101 -4.87 -0.96 9.99
N VAL A 102 -4.48 -2.00 9.25
CA VAL A 102 -5.08 -3.32 9.34
C VAL A 102 -4.01 -4.40 9.47
N GLN A 103 -4.35 -5.47 10.18
CA GLN A 103 -3.44 -6.61 10.34
C GLN A 103 -3.42 -7.46 9.07
N SER A 104 -2.23 -7.92 8.68
CA SER A 104 -2.03 -8.77 7.51
C SER A 104 -1.06 -9.90 7.84
N GLU A 105 -1.39 -10.72 8.85
CA GLU A 105 -0.52 -11.80 9.32
C GLU A 105 -1.03 -13.18 8.92
N THR A 106 -2.35 -13.37 8.85
CA THR A 106 -2.99 -14.66 8.60
C THR A 106 -4.00 -14.58 7.46
N VAL A 107 -4.46 -15.74 6.98
CA VAL A 107 -5.56 -15.83 6.00
C VAL A 107 -6.84 -15.25 6.60
N GLU A 108 -7.07 -15.47 7.89
CA GLU A 108 -8.24 -14.92 8.61
C GLU A 108 -8.20 -13.40 8.65
N ASP A 109 -7.02 -12.80 8.84
CA ASP A 109 -6.84 -11.35 8.76
C ASP A 109 -7.20 -10.84 7.37
N MET A 110 -6.74 -11.52 6.32
CA MET A 110 -7.06 -11.18 4.94
C MET A 110 -8.57 -11.19 4.70
N GLU A 111 -9.24 -12.26 5.13
CA GLU A 111 -10.69 -12.40 4.97
C GLU A 111 -11.44 -11.31 5.74
N SER A 112 -11.00 -11.00 6.96
CA SER A 112 -11.56 -9.93 7.77
C SER A 112 -11.40 -8.56 7.11
N ASN A 113 -10.22 -8.30 6.53
CA ASN A 113 -9.94 -7.05 5.83
C ASN A 113 -10.80 -6.90 4.58
N VAL A 114 -10.96 -7.96 3.80
CA VAL A 114 -11.81 -7.97 2.61
C VAL A 114 -13.26 -7.67 2.99
N GLU A 115 -13.75 -8.29 4.07
CA GLU A 115 -15.11 -8.06 4.55
C GLU A 115 -15.33 -6.60 5.00
N ARG A 116 -14.35 -6.01 5.67
CA ARG A 116 -14.39 -4.60 6.06
C ARG A 116 -14.46 -3.68 4.83
N VAL A 117 -13.67 -3.96 3.81
CA VAL A 117 -13.68 -3.18 2.57
C VAL A 117 -15.04 -3.29 1.89
N LYS A 118 -15.63 -4.48 1.83
CA LYS A 118 -16.97 -4.68 1.26
C LYS A 118 -18.03 -3.85 1.98
N ARG A 119 -18.03 -3.87 3.31
CA ARG A 119 -18.96 -3.09 4.12
C ARG A 119 -18.77 -1.60 3.90
N TRP A 120 -17.51 -1.15 3.89
CA TRP A 120 -17.19 0.24 3.62
C TRP A 120 -17.67 0.65 2.23
N LEU A 121 -17.42 -0.16 1.22
CA LEU A 121 -17.81 0.12 -0.16
C LEU A 121 -19.32 0.25 -0.30
N ASN A 122 -20.09 -0.65 0.33
CA ASN A 122 -21.54 -0.59 0.33
C ASN A 122 -22.05 0.70 0.99
N ALA A 123 -21.49 1.08 2.13
CA ALA A 123 -21.83 2.31 2.81
C ALA A 123 -21.47 3.55 1.98
N TRP A 124 -20.31 3.52 1.35
CA TRP A 124 -19.84 4.61 0.49
C TRP A 124 -20.72 4.80 -0.74
N ARG A 125 -21.10 3.70 -1.40
CA ARG A 125 -22.01 3.74 -2.56
C ARG A 125 -23.38 4.30 -2.19
N THR A 126 -23.88 3.96 -1.01
CA THR A 126 -25.14 4.49 -0.51
C THR A 126 -25.06 5.99 -0.26
N ALA A 127 -23.93 6.46 0.29
CA ALA A 127 -23.70 7.87 0.55
C ALA A 127 -23.34 8.67 -0.71
N ASN A 128 -22.89 8.01 -1.78
CA ASN A 128 -22.43 8.63 -3.03
C ASN A 128 -23.09 7.98 -4.25
N PRO A 129 -24.43 8.08 -4.38
CA PRO A 129 -25.13 7.48 -5.52
C PRO A 129 -24.67 8.09 -6.84
N GLY A 130 -24.52 7.24 -7.85
CA GLY A 130 -24.06 7.67 -9.18
C GLY A 130 -22.56 7.68 -9.38
N ARG A 131 -21.80 7.17 -8.43
CA ARG A 131 -20.32 7.09 -8.52
C ARG A 131 -19.79 5.68 -8.45
#